data_34438b4c863dd369b153026e51926e58
#
_entry.id   34438b4c863dd369b153026e51926e58
#
_cell.length_a   1.000
_cell.length_b   1.000
_cell.length_c   1.000
_cell.angle_alpha   90.00
_cell.angle_beta   90.00
_cell.angle_gamma   90.00
#
_symmetry.space_group_name_H-M   'P 1'
#
loop_
_entity.id
_entity.type
_entity.pdbx_description
1 polymer ?
#
loop_
_entity_poly.entity_id
_entity_poly.type
_entity_poly.pdbx_seq_one_letter_code
_entity_poly.pdbx_strand_id
1 'polypeptide(L)'
;MTAQPSDPGLPSAQPLRAWQRQALTAYMHAGAADFLVTATPGAGKTTFALAVAQVLLGQRAIDRVIIVCPTDHLRTQWAGAAHRAGLALDPSLTNGDGPVRPDFRGYVTTYAQVAGAPMLHRARTEARRSLVVLDEIHHAGDGLSWGEAVADAFGPARRRLALTGTPFRTRPDERIPFVRYDSVGDGGLESVADYSYGYGNALADRVVRPVVFAAYTGVSRWRNSAGEVVAASLTEAATKKTEAQAWKTALNPKG
;
A
#
# COMPACT_ATOMS: atom_id res chain seq x y z
N MET A 1 -35.65 29.35 15.70
CA MET A 1 -34.62 29.01 14.68
C MET A 1 -33.33 29.71 15.12
N THR A 2 -32.50 28.98 15.83
CA THR A 2 -31.20 29.47 16.33
C THR A 2 -30.14 28.91 15.39
N ALA A 3 -29.47 29.80 14.65
CA ALA A 3 -28.34 29.50 13.81
C ALA A 3 -27.17 28.99 14.66
N GLN A 4 -26.64 27.82 14.36
CA GLN A 4 -25.36 27.35 14.93
C GLN A 4 -24.23 28.20 14.37
N PRO A 5 -23.25 28.58 15.20
CA PRO A 5 -22.07 29.30 14.73
C PRO A 5 -21.22 28.37 13.84
N SER A 6 -20.94 28.83 12.64
CA SER A 6 -19.98 28.24 11.71
C SER A 6 -18.57 28.37 12.30
N ASP A 7 -17.93 27.22 12.52
CA ASP A 7 -16.54 27.10 12.94
C ASP A 7 -15.61 27.60 11.80
N PRO A 8 -14.79 28.63 12.03
CA PRO A 8 -13.93 29.15 10.97
C PRO A 8 -12.63 28.35 10.89
N GLY A 9 -12.46 27.51 9.84
CA GLY A 9 -11.13 27.30 9.29
C GLY A 9 -10.45 25.95 9.41
N LEU A 10 -11.16 24.82 9.39
CA LEU A 10 -10.57 23.55 8.95
C LEU A 10 -10.90 23.37 7.47
N PRO A 11 -9.91 23.12 6.58
CA PRO A 11 -10.20 22.72 5.22
C PRO A 11 -11.07 21.47 5.29
N SER A 12 -12.20 21.46 4.55
CA SER A 12 -13.21 20.42 4.60
C SER A 12 -12.57 19.06 4.26
N ALA A 13 -12.21 18.29 5.28
CA ALA A 13 -11.80 16.91 5.09
C ALA A 13 -12.97 16.18 4.42
N GLN A 14 -12.72 15.55 3.27
CA GLN A 14 -13.73 14.72 2.64
C GLN A 14 -14.28 13.72 3.66
N PRO A 15 -15.60 13.56 3.78
CA PRO A 15 -16.18 12.68 4.77
C PRO A 15 -15.69 11.24 4.53
N LEU A 16 -15.27 10.57 5.60
CA LEU A 16 -14.80 9.20 5.51
C LEU A 16 -15.90 8.29 4.98
N ARG A 17 -15.54 7.36 4.10
CA ARG A 17 -16.41 6.28 3.66
C ARG A 17 -16.79 5.36 4.83
N ALA A 18 -17.85 4.58 4.69
CA ALA A 18 -18.31 3.68 5.76
C ALA A 18 -17.21 2.75 6.25
N TRP A 19 -16.51 2.07 5.34
CA TRP A 19 -15.41 1.17 5.68
C TRP A 19 -14.24 1.89 6.39
N GLN A 20 -13.92 3.14 6.01
CA GLN A 20 -12.85 3.91 6.64
C GLN A 20 -13.19 4.27 8.09
N ARG A 21 -14.46 4.62 8.36
CA ARG A 21 -14.92 4.85 9.74
C ARG A 21 -14.86 3.58 10.58
N GLN A 22 -15.30 2.45 10.02
CA GLN A 22 -15.24 1.15 10.69
C GLN A 22 -13.80 0.73 10.98
N ALA A 23 -12.90 0.85 9.98
CA ALA A 23 -11.48 0.57 10.14
C ALA A 23 -10.82 1.49 11.18
N LEU A 24 -11.18 2.78 11.20
CA LEU A 24 -10.67 3.72 12.20
C LEU A 24 -11.14 3.33 13.61
N THR A 25 -12.39 2.97 13.78
CA THR A 25 -12.91 2.47 15.06
C THR A 25 -12.18 1.21 15.49
N ALA A 26 -11.97 0.24 14.59
CA ALA A 26 -11.25 -0.99 14.88
C ALA A 26 -9.77 -0.70 15.26
N TYR A 27 -9.10 0.18 14.53
CA TYR A 27 -7.73 0.61 14.82
C TYR A 27 -7.61 1.24 16.22
N MET A 28 -8.51 2.16 16.54
CA MET A 28 -8.49 2.84 17.85
C MET A 28 -8.81 1.90 18.99
N HIS A 29 -9.75 0.96 18.79
CA HIS A 29 -10.13 -0.03 19.79
C HIS A 29 -9.02 -1.06 20.04
N ALA A 30 -8.37 -1.54 18.99
CA ALA A 30 -7.27 -2.50 19.11
C ALA A 30 -6.11 -1.96 19.95
N GLY A 31 -5.82 -0.68 19.86
CA GLY A 31 -4.74 -0.04 20.62
C GLY A 31 -3.33 -0.62 20.35
N ALA A 32 -3.21 -1.55 19.40
CA ALA A 32 -1.99 -2.29 19.09
C ALA A 32 -0.89 -1.39 18.50
N ALA A 33 0.36 -1.77 18.69
CA ALA A 33 1.49 -1.06 18.08
C ALA A 33 1.51 -1.27 16.56
N ASP A 34 1.16 -2.46 16.10
CA ASP A 34 1.12 -2.85 14.70
C ASP A 34 -0.32 -3.12 14.27
N PHE A 35 -0.69 -2.65 13.08
CA PHE A 35 -2.01 -2.84 12.52
C PHE A 35 -1.94 -2.91 11.00
N LEU A 36 -2.39 -4.03 10.42
CA LEU A 36 -2.43 -4.25 8.98
C LEU A 36 -3.84 -4.04 8.44
N VAL A 37 -3.97 -3.17 7.46
CA VAL A 37 -5.20 -2.99 6.68
C VAL A 37 -5.01 -3.49 5.26
N THR A 38 -5.84 -4.44 4.87
CA THR A 38 -5.99 -4.84 3.48
C THR A 38 -7.20 -4.12 2.89
N ALA A 39 -6.99 -3.28 1.87
CA ALA A 39 -8.08 -2.63 1.18
C ALA A 39 -7.78 -2.53 -0.32
N THR A 40 -8.76 -2.90 -1.16
CA THR A 40 -8.59 -2.95 -2.61
C THR A 40 -8.05 -1.63 -3.17
N PRO A 41 -7.27 -1.65 -4.26
CA PRO A 41 -6.82 -0.43 -4.94
C PRO A 41 -7.99 0.52 -5.25
N GLY A 42 -7.77 1.82 -5.08
CA GLY A 42 -8.83 2.84 -5.26
C GLY A 42 -9.83 2.98 -4.10
N ALA A 43 -9.79 2.12 -3.09
CA ALA A 43 -10.68 2.21 -1.92
C ALA A 43 -10.48 3.46 -1.06
N GLY A 44 -9.31 4.12 -1.14
CA GLY A 44 -8.99 5.33 -0.37
C GLY A 44 -8.17 5.06 0.88
N LYS A 45 -7.21 4.12 0.82
CA LYS A 45 -6.24 3.81 1.90
C LYS A 45 -5.54 5.06 2.43
N THR A 46 -5.13 5.96 1.52
CA THR A 46 -4.48 7.24 1.86
C THR A 46 -5.34 8.10 2.79
N THR A 47 -6.62 8.29 2.45
CA THR A 47 -7.57 9.07 3.28
C THR A 47 -7.75 8.44 4.66
N PHE A 48 -7.86 7.12 4.71
CA PHE A 48 -7.95 6.38 5.98
C PHE A 48 -6.70 6.60 6.85
N ALA A 49 -5.50 6.42 6.29
CA ALA A 49 -4.26 6.58 7.05
C ALA A 49 -4.05 8.01 7.57
N LEU A 50 -4.42 9.02 6.77
CA LEU A 50 -4.38 10.41 7.20
C LEU A 50 -5.40 10.70 8.31
N ALA A 51 -6.58 10.09 8.28
CA ALA A 51 -7.56 10.20 9.36
C ALA A 51 -7.03 9.58 10.67
N VAL A 52 -6.37 8.41 10.60
CA VAL A 52 -5.68 7.81 11.75
C VAL A 52 -4.63 8.78 12.31
N ALA A 53 -3.79 9.35 11.44
CA ALA A 53 -2.76 10.30 11.85
C ALA A 53 -3.35 11.53 12.56
N GLN A 54 -4.42 12.11 12.02
CA GLN A 54 -5.10 13.27 12.61
C GLN A 54 -5.68 12.97 14.00
N VAL A 55 -6.34 11.81 14.16
CA VAL A 55 -6.90 11.39 15.46
C VAL A 55 -5.79 11.21 16.49
N LEU A 56 -4.70 10.51 16.14
CA LEU A 56 -3.58 10.28 17.06
C LEU A 56 -2.83 11.59 17.43
N LEU A 57 -2.66 12.52 16.48
CA LEU A 57 -2.09 13.85 16.73
C LEU A 57 -3.01 14.67 17.64
N GLY A 58 -4.31 14.69 17.37
CA GLY A 58 -5.31 15.41 18.17
C GLY A 58 -5.37 14.89 19.62
N GLN A 59 -5.24 13.59 19.80
CA GLN A 59 -5.15 12.94 21.12
C GLN A 59 -3.76 13.09 21.78
N ARG A 60 -2.80 13.71 21.11
CA ARG A 60 -1.40 13.78 21.54
C ARG A 60 -0.78 12.39 21.82
N ALA A 61 -1.28 11.35 21.18
CA ALA A 61 -0.72 10.01 21.27
C ALA A 61 0.60 9.87 20.50
N ILE A 62 0.75 10.69 19.46
CA ILE A 62 1.97 10.85 18.65
C ILE A 62 2.29 12.33 18.44
N ASP A 63 3.54 12.59 18.05
CA ASP A 63 4.04 13.94 17.74
C ASP A 63 4.49 14.05 16.26
N ARG A 64 4.70 12.92 15.58
CA ARG A 64 5.25 12.85 14.23
C ARG A 64 4.57 11.77 13.40
N VAL A 65 4.49 12.02 12.09
CA VAL A 65 4.00 11.06 11.09
C VAL A 65 5.10 10.81 10.07
N ILE A 66 5.44 9.55 9.84
CA ILE A 66 6.39 9.09 8.84
C ILE A 66 5.63 8.22 7.86
N ILE A 67 5.72 8.51 6.57
CA ILE A 67 5.10 7.70 5.53
C ILE A 67 6.20 7.07 4.68
N VAL A 68 6.14 5.75 4.51
CA VAL A 68 7.04 4.98 3.65
C VAL A 68 6.23 4.47 2.47
N CYS A 69 6.66 4.79 1.26
CA CYS A 69 5.98 4.41 0.03
C CYS A 69 6.94 3.77 -0.99
N PRO A 70 6.44 3.04 -2.00
CA PRO A 70 7.30 2.32 -2.94
C PRO A 70 8.17 3.21 -3.82
N THR A 71 7.68 4.37 -4.26
CA THR A 71 8.35 5.19 -5.28
C THR A 71 8.41 6.67 -4.92
N ASP A 72 9.37 7.40 -5.50
CA ASP A 72 9.51 8.85 -5.29
C ASP A 72 8.29 9.66 -5.77
N HIS A 73 7.63 9.21 -6.83
CA HIS A 73 6.41 9.86 -7.30
C HIS A 73 5.31 9.83 -6.23
N LEU A 74 5.18 8.73 -5.51
CA LEU A 74 4.22 8.60 -4.42
C LEU A 74 4.54 9.50 -3.22
N ARG A 75 5.79 9.87 -3.01
CA ARG A 75 6.16 10.83 -1.94
C ARG A 75 5.42 12.15 -2.11
N THR A 76 5.45 12.71 -3.32
CA THR A 76 4.76 13.97 -3.63
C THR A 76 3.24 13.82 -3.54
N GLN A 77 2.69 12.70 -4.00
CA GLN A 77 1.25 12.43 -3.90
C GLN A 77 0.78 12.32 -2.44
N TRP A 78 1.54 11.62 -1.59
CA TRP A 78 1.25 11.49 -0.16
C TRP A 78 1.34 12.84 0.55
N ALA A 79 2.40 13.62 0.31
CA ALA A 79 2.54 14.95 0.90
C ALA A 79 1.43 15.90 0.45
N GLY A 80 1.04 15.87 -0.82
CA GLY A 80 -0.09 16.66 -1.34
C GLY A 80 -1.43 16.25 -0.71
N ALA A 81 -1.66 14.94 -0.52
CA ALA A 81 -2.86 14.46 0.16
C ALA A 81 -2.87 14.88 1.65
N ALA A 82 -1.73 14.76 2.33
CA ALA A 82 -1.56 15.19 3.72
C ALA A 82 -1.80 16.70 3.88
N HIS A 83 -1.26 17.50 2.97
CA HIS A 83 -1.46 18.95 2.98
C HIS A 83 -2.94 19.32 2.84
N ARG A 84 -3.68 18.70 1.93
CA ARG A 84 -5.14 18.90 1.80
C ARG A 84 -5.91 18.47 3.04
N ALA A 85 -5.36 17.54 3.82
CA ALA A 85 -5.91 17.14 5.12
C ALA A 85 -5.41 18.01 6.29
N GLY A 86 -4.70 19.13 6.04
CA GLY A 86 -4.18 20.00 7.07
C GLY A 86 -2.92 19.48 7.79
N LEU A 87 -2.21 18.50 7.20
CA LEU A 87 -1.01 17.90 7.76
C LEU A 87 0.20 18.18 6.85
N ALA A 88 1.13 19.03 7.32
CA ALA A 88 2.37 19.32 6.59
C ALA A 88 3.38 18.19 6.77
N LEU A 89 3.69 17.46 5.68
CA LEU A 89 4.73 16.44 5.61
C LEU A 89 5.77 16.82 4.56
N ASP A 90 7.07 16.64 4.88
CA ASP A 90 8.17 16.95 3.97
C ASP A 90 8.38 15.81 2.94
N PRO A 91 8.10 16.03 1.65
CA PRO A 91 8.38 15.04 0.61
C PRO A 91 9.82 15.08 0.11
N SER A 92 10.57 16.13 0.45
CA SER A 92 11.91 16.37 -0.09
C SER A 92 13.04 15.88 0.81
N LEU A 93 12.75 15.54 2.08
CA LEU A 93 13.75 15.08 3.03
C LEU A 93 14.48 13.83 2.53
N THR A 94 15.80 13.92 2.40
CA THR A 94 16.67 12.84 1.94
C THR A 94 17.54 12.28 3.07
N ASN A 95 18.33 11.25 2.76
CA ASN A 95 19.31 10.70 3.72
C ASN A 95 20.51 11.63 3.95
N GLY A 96 20.75 12.60 3.06
CA GLY A 96 21.80 13.61 3.22
C GLY A 96 21.37 14.80 4.08
N ASP A 97 20.07 14.90 4.40
CA ASP A 97 19.55 16.03 5.17
C ASP A 97 19.63 15.76 6.68
N GLY A 98 19.63 16.85 7.44
CA GLY A 98 19.58 16.83 8.90
C GLY A 98 18.22 16.37 9.47
N PRO A 99 17.85 16.86 10.64
CA PRO A 99 16.57 16.54 11.27
C PRO A 99 15.39 17.11 10.48
N VAL A 100 14.20 16.54 10.71
CA VAL A 100 12.94 17.06 10.14
C VAL A 100 12.74 18.51 10.57
N ARG A 101 12.50 19.41 9.61
CA ARG A 101 12.29 20.83 9.85
C ARG A 101 11.07 21.07 10.76
N PRO A 102 11.11 22.11 11.63
CA PRO A 102 10.02 22.38 12.60
C PRO A 102 8.64 22.61 11.96
N ASP A 103 8.62 23.13 10.72
CA ASP A 103 7.39 23.44 9.98
C ASP A 103 6.62 22.19 9.55
N PHE A 104 7.26 21.03 9.60
CA PHE A 104 6.65 19.76 9.21
C PHE A 104 6.34 18.88 10.42
N ARG A 105 5.18 18.24 10.36
CA ARG A 105 4.77 17.21 11.34
C ARG A 105 5.37 15.84 11.04
N GLY A 106 6.24 15.74 10.05
CA GLY A 106 6.89 14.51 9.63
C GLY A 106 7.37 14.57 8.20
N TYR A 107 7.59 13.42 7.61
CA TYR A 107 8.11 13.33 6.24
C TYR A 107 7.58 12.10 5.50
N VAL A 108 7.76 12.13 4.18
CA VAL A 108 7.48 10.99 3.30
C VAL A 108 8.79 10.50 2.71
N THR A 109 9.04 9.20 2.77
CA THR A 109 10.26 8.55 2.28
C THR A 109 9.92 7.30 1.46
N THR A 110 10.91 6.67 0.85
CA THR A 110 10.74 5.41 0.13
C THR A 110 11.41 4.25 0.85
N TYR A 111 10.98 3.01 0.56
CA TYR A 111 11.65 1.81 1.07
C TYR A 111 13.13 1.79 0.69
N ALA A 112 13.48 2.24 -0.52
CA ALA A 112 14.87 2.34 -0.97
C ALA A 112 15.71 3.31 -0.12
N GLN A 113 15.15 4.47 0.25
CA GLN A 113 15.84 5.42 1.14
C GLN A 113 16.02 4.84 2.54
N VAL A 114 15.00 4.15 3.07
CA VAL A 114 15.10 3.46 4.37
C VAL A 114 16.17 2.39 4.33
N ALA A 115 16.20 1.55 3.30
CA ALA A 115 17.21 0.51 3.13
C ALA A 115 18.63 1.07 3.03
N GLY A 116 18.79 2.25 2.39
CA GLY A 116 20.09 2.92 2.25
C GLY A 116 20.64 3.55 3.54
N ALA A 117 19.79 3.82 4.56
CA ALA A 117 20.23 4.43 5.83
C ALA A 117 19.28 4.09 7.00
N PRO A 118 19.12 2.82 7.38
CA PRO A 118 18.13 2.41 8.37
C PRO A 118 18.35 3.07 9.74
N MET A 119 19.60 3.21 10.16
CA MET A 119 19.96 3.82 11.45
C MET A 119 19.64 5.33 11.51
N LEU A 120 19.70 6.04 10.36
CA LEU A 120 19.26 7.43 10.29
C LEU A 120 17.74 7.52 10.49
N HIS A 121 16.98 6.66 9.81
CA HIS A 121 15.53 6.61 9.97
C HIS A 121 15.14 6.15 11.38
N ARG A 122 15.91 5.26 12.00
CA ARG A 122 15.75 4.89 13.41
C ARG A 122 15.91 6.10 14.33
N ALA A 123 16.99 6.84 14.20
CA ALA A 123 17.23 8.05 14.99
C ALA A 123 16.10 9.09 14.81
N ARG A 124 15.63 9.27 13.57
CA ARG A 124 14.49 10.16 13.28
C ARG A 124 13.18 9.67 13.92
N THR A 125 13.00 8.36 14.03
CA THR A 125 11.81 7.72 14.64
C THR A 125 11.84 7.87 16.16
N GLU A 126 13.00 7.65 16.79
CA GLU A 126 13.21 7.75 18.23
C GLU A 126 13.11 9.19 18.75
N ALA A 127 13.46 10.18 17.91
CA ALA A 127 13.44 11.58 18.29
C ALA A 127 12.05 12.11 18.71
N ARG A 128 10.97 11.46 18.31
CA ARG A 128 9.57 11.83 18.64
C ARG A 128 8.68 10.58 18.65
N ARG A 129 7.59 10.61 19.41
CA ARG A 129 6.56 9.57 19.34
C ARG A 129 5.94 9.57 17.95
N SER A 130 6.21 8.53 17.18
CA SER A 130 5.89 8.50 15.76
C SER A 130 4.78 7.49 15.43
N LEU A 131 3.90 7.86 14.50
CA LEU A 131 3.15 6.94 13.66
C LEU A 131 3.97 6.71 12.37
N VAL A 132 4.23 5.47 12.05
CA VAL A 132 4.79 5.07 10.75
C VAL A 132 3.69 4.42 9.92
N VAL A 133 3.43 4.97 8.73
CA VAL A 133 2.53 4.40 7.72
C VAL A 133 3.39 3.71 6.68
N LEU A 134 3.18 2.42 6.50
CA LEU A 134 3.91 1.57 5.54
C LEU A 134 2.97 1.27 4.37
N ASP A 135 3.04 2.09 3.32
CA ASP A 135 2.16 1.97 2.16
C ASP A 135 2.65 0.85 1.23
N GLU A 136 1.71 0.01 0.79
CA GLU A 136 1.98 -1.20 0.01
C GLU A 136 3.13 -2.03 0.64
N ILE A 137 2.93 -2.41 1.91
CA ILE A 137 3.96 -3.03 2.77
C ILE A 137 4.62 -4.27 2.15
N HIS A 138 3.95 -4.95 1.22
CA HIS A 138 4.52 -6.11 0.52
C HIS A 138 5.81 -5.77 -0.24
N HIS A 139 6.02 -4.53 -0.66
CA HIS A 139 7.29 -4.08 -1.24
C HIS A 139 8.47 -4.12 -0.26
N ALA A 140 8.24 -4.18 1.04
CA ALA A 140 9.31 -4.42 2.00
C ALA A 140 9.91 -5.84 1.89
N GLY A 141 9.23 -6.75 1.20
CA GLY A 141 9.71 -8.10 0.88
C GLY A 141 10.45 -8.23 -0.45
N ASP A 142 10.50 -7.18 -1.29
CA ASP A 142 11.12 -7.23 -2.62
C ASP A 142 12.65 -7.43 -2.59
N GLY A 143 13.27 -7.30 -1.41
CA GLY A 143 14.68 -7.60 -1.18
C GLY A 143 14.91 -8.05 0.27
N LEU A 144 15.69 -9.11 0.47
CA LEU A 144 15.98 -9.67 1.80
C LEU A 144 16.48 -8.62 2.82
N SER A 145 17.20 -7.60 2.37
CA SER A 145 17.70 -6.52 3.21
C SER A 145 16.67 -5.43 3.55
N TRP A 146 15.56 -5.33 2.80
CA TRP A 146 14.58 -4.25 3.01
C TRP A 146 13.70 -4.50 4.24
N GLY A 147 13.33 -5.75 4.48
CA GLY A 147 12.57 -6.13 5.67
C GLY A 147 13.34 -5.82 6.95
N GLU A 148 14.61 -6.21 7.02
CA GLU A 148 15.49 -5.92 8.16
C GLU A 148 15.68 -4.42 8.36
N ALA A 149 15.96 -3.68 7.28
CA ALA A 149 16.10 -2.23 7.35
C ALA A 149 14.84 -1.51 7.85
N VAL A 150 13.65 -1.97 7.43
CA VAL A 150 12.35 -1.45 7.90
C VAL A 150 12.14 -1.79 9.37
N ALA A 151 12.52 -3.00 9.82
CA ALA A 151 12.46 -3.39 11.23
C ALA A 151 13.36 -2.53 12.09
N ASP A 152 14.61 -2.33 11.66
CA ASP A 152 15.60 -1.50 12.35
C ASP A 152 15.16 -0.04 12.45
N ALA A 153 14.72 0.52 11.34
CA ALA A 153 14.32 1.93 11.26
C ALA A 153 13.10 2.25 12.11
N PHE A 154 12.10 1.36 12.13
CA PHE A 154 10.77 1.67 12.65
C PHE A 154 10.34 0.82 13.85
N GLY A 155 11.20 -0.07 14.35
CA GLY A 155 10.97 -0.80 15.61
C GLY A 155 10.60 0.13 16.77
N PRO A 156 11.29 1.28 16.96
CA PRO A 156 10.99 2.22 18.04
C PRO A 156 9.69 3.03 17.88
N ALA A 157 9.01 2.96 16.73
CA ALA A 157 7.79 3.75 16.50
C ALA A 157 6.69 3.44 17.52
N ARG A 158 5.97 4.46 17.96
CA ARG A 158 4.83 4.30 18.87
C ARG A 158 3.69 3.49 18.25
N ARG A 159 3.46 3.68 16.94
CA ARG A 159 2.43 3.01 16.15
C ARG A 159 2.95 2.76 14.73
N ARG A 160 2.61 1.61 14.16
CA ARG A 160 2.85 1.27 12.76
C ARG A 160 1.55 0.83 12.11
N LEU A 161 1.20 1.49 11.03
CA LEU A 161 0.03 1.20 10.21
C LEU A 161 0.51 0.69 8.86
N ALA A 162 0.37 -0.60 8.62
CA ALA A 162 0.67 -1.22 7.35
C ALA A 162 -0.56 -1.23 6.44
N LEU A 163 -0.38 -0.88 5.18
CA LEU A 163 -1.41 -0.85 4.15
C LEU A 163 -1.02 -1.75 2.99
N THR A 164 -1.97 -2.50 2.45
CA THR A 164 -1.78 -3.29 1.23
C THR A 164 -3.08 -3.38 0.43
N GLY A 165 -2.96 -3.64 -0.88
CA GLY A 165 -4.11 -3.82 -1.77
C GLY A 165 -4.77 -5.19 -1.64
N THR A 166 -3.96 -6.21 -1.36
CA THR A 166 -4.37 -7.62 -1.29
C THR A 166 -3.59 -8.34 -0.19
N PRO A 167 -4.16 -9.40 0.41
CA PRO A 167 -3.36 -10.32 1.20
C PRO A 167 -2.18 -10.84 0.38
N PHE A 168 -1.06 -11.06 1.01
CA PHE A 168 0.14 -11.56 0.35
C PHE A 168 0.68 -12.78 1.06
N ARG A 169 1.35 -13.64 0.28
CA ARG A 169 2.02 -14.84 0.76
C ARG A 169 3.52 -14.64 0.72
N THR A 170 4.20 -15.25 1.67
CA THR A 170 5.65 -15.22 1.75
C THR A 170 6.18 -16.58 2.24
N ARG A 171 7.49 -16.80 2.12
CA ARG A 171 8.16 -17.93 2.73
C ARG A 171 8.46 -17.62 4.20
N PRO A 172 8.69 -18.67 5.03
CA PRO A 172 9.01 -18.45 6.45
C PRO A 172 10.25 -17.60 6.71
N ASP A 173 11.22 -17.60 5.78
CA ASP A 173 12.47 -16.84 5.82
C ASP A 173 12.36 -15.42 5.21
N GLU A 174 11.22 -15.10 4.55
CA GLU A 174 10.99 -13.82 3.89
C GLU A 174 9.90 -12.98 4.59
N ARG A 175 9.74 -13.14 5.90
CA ARG A 175 8.72 -12.41 6.65
C ARG A 175 8.93 -10.92 6.61
N ILE A 176 7.86 -10.20 6.28
CA ILE A 176 7.83 -8.74 6.37
C ILE A 176 7.60 -8.34 7.82
N PRO A 177 8.38 -7.40 8.38
CA PRO A 177 8.25 -6.98 9.77
C PRO A 177 6.88 -6.34 10.03
N PHE A 178 6.42 -6.43 11.29
CA PHE A 178 5.19 -5.82 11.78
C PHE A 178 3.90 -6.39 11.17
N VAL A 179 3.99 -7.54 10.50
CA VAL A 179 2.86 -8.27 9.91
C VAL A 179 2.71 -9.62 10.62
N ARG A 180 1.48 -9.96 10.96
CA ARG A 180 1.13 -11.30 11.44
C ARG A 180 0.90 -12.24 10.28
N TYR A 181 1.16 -13.52 10.48
CA TYR A 181 1.03 -14.56 9.45
C TYR A 181 0.38 -15.80 10.01
N ASP A 182 -0.45 -16.43 9.18
CA ASP A 182 -0.95 -17.78 9.38
C ASP A 182 -0.26 -18.75 8.42
N SER A 183 -0.06 -19.99 8.86
CA SER A 183 0.51 -21.04 8.03
C SER A 183 -0.53 -21.53 7.01
N VAL A 184 -0.11 -21.70 5.76
CA VAL A 184 -0.91 -22.30 4.69
C VAL A 184 -0.36 -23.68 4.32
N GLY A 185 -1.23 -24.57 3.83
CA GLY A 185 -0.98 -26.00 3.72
C GLY A 185 0.20 -26.46 2.85
N ASP A 186 0.86 -25.56 2.15
CA ASP A 186 2.05 -25.80 1.31
C ASP A 186 3.37 -25.37 1.98
N GLY A 187 3.34 -25.09 3.29
CA GLY A 187 4.49 -24.59 4.05
C GLY A 187 4.75 -23.10 3.88
N GLY A 188 3.91 -22.38 3.13
CA GLY A 188 3.94 -20.93 3.01
C GLY A 188 3.28 -20.24 4.19
N LEU A 189 3.39 -18.92 4.19
CA LEU A 189 2.74 -18.03 5.16
C LEU A 189 1.84 -17.04 4.42
N GLU A 190 0.66 -16.76 4.97
CA GLU A 190 -0.26 -15.74 4.46
C GLU A 190 -0.44 -14.63 5.49
N SER A 191 -0.38 -13.38 5.04
CA SER A 191 -0.54 -12.21 5.90
C SER A 191 -1.94 -12.12 6.49
N VAL A 192 -2.03 -11.88 7.80
CA VAL A 192 -3.29 -11.73 8.53
C VAL A 192 -3.57 -10.26 8.77
N ALA A 193 -4.60 -9.73 8.10
CA ALA A 193 -5.02 -8.36 8.27
C ALA A 193 -5.84 -8.19 9.55
N ASP A 194 -5.64 -7.06 10.25
CA ASP A 194 -6.48 -6.65 11.38
C ASP A 194 -7.82 -6.07 10.90
N TYR A 195 -7.84 -5.54 9.68
CA TYR A 195 -9.05 -5.08 9.00
C TYR A 195 -8.95 -5.33 7.49
N SER A 196 -10.02 -5.87 6.91
CA SER A 196 -10.07 -6.18 5.48
C SER A 196 -11.27 -5.51 4.80
N TYR A 197 -11.00 -4.83 3.68
CA TYR A 197 -12.00 -4.28 2.78
C TYR A 197 -11.69 -4.74 1.35
N GLY A 198 -12.17 -5.95 1.03
CA GLY A 198 -11.89 -6.61 -0.24
C GLY A 198 -12.66 -6.03 -1.42
N TYR A 199 -12.30 -6.51 -2.62
CA TYR A 199 -12.92 -6.07 -3.89
C TYR A 199 -14.44 -6.27 -3.91
N GLY A 200 -14.96 -7.37 -3.37
CA GLY A 200 -16.41 -7.63 -3.30
C GLY A 200 -17.17 -6.58 -2.49
N ASN A 201 -16.63 -6.18 -1.33
CA ASN A 201 -17.20 -5.12 -0.51
C ASN A 201 -17.15 -3.77 -1.24
N ALA A 202 -16.00 -3.46 -1.85
CA ALA A 202 -15.80 -2.21 -2.57
C ALA A 202 -16.71 -2.10 -3.82
N LEU A 203 -17.01 -3.23 -4.46
CA LEU A 203 -17.95 -3.31 -5.57
C LEU A 203 -19.39 -3.10 -5.10
N ALA A 204 -19.79 -3.77 -4.02
CA ALA A 204 -21.12 -3.61 -3.41
C ALA A 204 -21.37 -2.16 -2.96
N ASP A 205 -20.36 -1.51 -2.37
CA ASP A 205 -20.39 -0.12 -1.94
C ASP A 205 -20.24 0.88 -3.12
N ARG A 206 -20.08 0.41 -4.35
CA ARG A 206 -19.83 1.24 -5.55
C ARG A 206 -18.61 2.14 -5.45
N VAL A 207 -17.63 1.72 -4.69
CA VAL A 207 -16.34 2.43 -4.49
C VAL A 207 -15.38 2.15 -5.65
N VAL A 208 -15.47 0.95 -6.24
CA VAL A 208 -14.69 0.54 -7.41
C VAL A 208 -15.62 0.11 -8.53
N ARG A 209 -15.11 0.15 -9.77
CA ARG A 209 -15.83 -0.34 -10.94
C ARG A 209 -15.65 -1.86 -11.07
N PRO A 210 -16.66 -2.58 -11.62
CA PRO A 210 -16.48 -3.98 -11.95
C PRO A 210 -15.36 -4.16 -12.97
N VAL A 211 -14.52 -5.16 -12.75
CA VAL A 211 -13.52 -5.60 -13.74
C VAL A 211 -14.19 -6.66 -14.60
N VAL A 212 -14.25 -6.40 -15.90
CA VAL A 212 -14.76 -7.34 -16.88
C VAL A 212 -13.58 -7.99 -17.58
N PHE A 213 -13.46 -9.30 -17.45
CA PHE A 213 -12.50 -10.08 -18.21
C PHE A 213 -13.19 -10.58 -19.48
N ALA A 214 -12.73 -10.09 -20.64
CA ALA A 214 -13.17 -10.65 -21.91
C ALA A 214 -12.41 -11.97 -22.14
N ALA A 215 -13.12 -13.08 -22.17
CA ALA A 215 -12.54 -14.37 -22.57
C ALA A 215 -12.60 -14.49 -24.09
N TYR A 216 -11.44 -14.54 -24.71
CA TYR A 216 -11.33 -14.80 -26.14
C TYR A 216 -11.03 -16.30 -26.33
N THR A 217 -11.91 -16.98 -27.05
CA THR A 217 -11.70 -18.35 -27.51
C THR A 217 -11.56 -18.34 -29.03
N GLY A 218 -10.77 -19.23 -29.59
CA GLY A 218 -10.59 -19.33 -31.03
C GLY A 218 -9.32 -20.05 -31.42
N VAL A 219 -9.11 -20.16 -32.72
CA VAL A 219 -7.93 -20.75 -33.32
C VAL A 219 -7.08 -19.67 -33.96
N SER A 220 -5.86 -19.52 -33.47
CA SER A 220 -4.85 -18.67 -34.10
C SER A 220 -4.09 -19.43 -35.17
N ARG A 221 -3.81 -18.81 -36.31
CA ARG A 221 -3.05 -19.40 -37.42
C ARG A 221 -1.87 -18.51 -37.75
N TRP A 222 -0.68 -19.13 -37.89
CA TRP A 222 0.55 -18.43 -38.29
C TRP A 222 1.42 -19.32 -39.15
N ARG A 223 2.37 -18.74 -39.88
CA ARG A 223 3.43 -19.47 -40.57
C ARG A 223 4.65 -19.61 -39.66
N ASN A 224 5.18 -20.82 -39.56
CA ASN A 224 6.43 -21.07 -38.87
C ASN A 224 7.65 -20.69 -39.77
N SER A 225 8.85 -20.82 -39.21
CA SER A 225 10.10 -20.53 -39.96
C SER A 225 10.35 -21.46 -41.17
N ALA A 226 9.67 -22.59 -41.25
CA ALA A 226 9.69 -23.51 -42.39
C ALA A 226 8.63 -23.19 -43.46
N GLY A 227 7.82 -22.14 -43.25
CA GLY A 227 6.76 -21.73 -44.18
C GLY A 227 5.44 -22.49 -44.00
N GLU A 228 5.34 -23.41 -43.06
CA GLU A 228 4.16 -24.23 -42.82
C GLU A 228 3.12 -23.42 -42.00
N VAL A 229 1.85 -23.62 -42.35
CA VAL A 229 0.74 -23.00 -41.59
C VAL A 229 0.45 -23.87 -40.36
N VAL A 230 0.68 -23.29 -39.18
CA VAL A 230 0.35 -23.88 -37.88
C VAL A 230 -0.94 -23.23 -37.37
N ALA A 231 -1.86 -24.07 -36.86
CA ALA A 231 -3.08 -23.60 -36.19
C ALA A 231 -3.12 -24.17 -34.78
N ALA A 232 -3.41 -23.29 -33.81
CA ALA A 232 -3.56 -23.72 -32.41
C ALA A 232 -4.71 -23.00 -31.74
N SER A 233 -5.42 -23.70 -30.87
CA SER A 233 -6.41 -23.12 -29.97
C SER A 233 -5.72 -22.22 -28.94
N LEU A 234 -6.39 -21.11 -28.59
CA LEU A 234 -5.94 -20.20 -27.50
C LEU A 234 -6.13 -20.83 -26.11
N THR A 235 -6.98 -21.86 -26.00
CA THR A 235 -7.33 -22.50 -24.73
C THR A 235 -6.81 -23.92 -24.57
N GLU A 236 -6.41 -24.59 -25.67
CA GLU A 236 -6.03 -26.00 -25.70
C GLU A 236 -4.76 -26.24 -26.52
N ALA A 237 -3.72 -25.48 -26.26
CA ALA A 237 -2.46 -25.66 -26.98
C ALA A 237 -1.64 -26.80 -26.40
N ALA A 238 -1.07 -27.62 -27.26
CA ALA A 238 -0.31 -28.85 -26.88
C ALA A 238 0.98 -28.57 -26.10
N THR A 239 1.53 -27.36 -26.18
CA THR A 239 2.73 -26.93 -25.43
C THR A 239 2.66 -25.44 -25.04
N LYS A 240 3.34 -25.05 -23.93
CA LYS A 240 3.46 -23.66 -23.51
C LYS A 240 4.03 -22.74 -24.61
N LYS A 241 4.93 -23.25 -25.45
CA LYS A 241 5.51 -22.50 -26.55
C LYS A 241 4.49 -22.21 -27.66
N THR A 242 3.66 -23.20 -27.99
CA THR A 242 2.58 -23.09 -28.99
C THR A 242 1.48 -22.15 -28.48
N GLU A 243 1.13 -22.23 -27.20
CA GLU A 243 0.19 -21.33 -26.54
C GLU A 243 0.68 -19.87 -26.61
N ALA A 244 1.91 -19.61 -26.19
CA ALA A 244 2.51 -18.27 -26.23
C ALA A 244 2.53 -17.70 -27.66
N GLN A 245 2.82 -18.51 -28.68
CA GLN A 245 2.82 -18.08 -30.07
C GLN A 245 1.41 -17.81 -30.58
N ALA A 246 0.41 -18.63 -30.18
CA ALA A 246 -0.99 -18.43 -30.53
C ALA A 246 -1.51 -17.11 -29.95
N TRP A 247 -1.23 -16.81 -28.69
CA TRP A 247 -1.58 -15.55 -28.05
C TRP A 247 -0.87 -14.36 -28.71
N LYS A 248 0.43 -14.47 -29.00
CA LYS A 248 1.17 -13.41 -29.70
C LYS A 248 0.56 -13.09 -31.06
N THR A 249 0.12 -14.10 -31.80
CA THR A 249 -0.49 -13.94 -33.13
C THR A 249 -1.89 -13.33 -33.02
N ALA A 250 -2.68 -13.74 -32.02
CA ALA A 250 -4.03 -13.20 -31.79
C ALA A 250 -4.02 -11.73 -31.38
N LEU A 251 -3.01 -11.33 -30.58
CA LEU A 251 -2.88 -9.95 -30.10
C LEU A 251 -2.20 -9.02 -31.13
N ASN A 252 -1.52 -9.58 -32.14
CA ASN A 252 -0.81 -8.81 -33.15
C ASN A 252 -1.09 -9.33 -34.57
N PRO A 253 -2.30 -9.13 -35.12
CA PRO A 253 -2.76 -9.72 -36.37
C PRO A 253 -2.08 -9.18 -37.63
N LYS A 254 -1.10 -8.28 -37.52
CA LYS A 254 -0.33 -7.70 -38.64
C LYS A 254 1.05 -8.29 -38.83
N GLY A 255 1.32 -9.43 -38.19
CA GLY A 255 2.58 -10.19 -38.34
C GLY A 255 2.46 -11.32 -39.37
#